data_bf5d85fe1279f5d2258c024f80ccc724
#
_entry.id   bf5d85fe1279f5d2258c024f80ccc724
#
_cell.length_a   1.000
_cell.length_b   1.000
_cell.length_c   1.000
_cell.angle_alpha   90.00
_cell.angle_beta   90.00
_cell.angle_gamma   90.00
#
_symmetry.space_group_name_H-M   'P 1'
#
loop_
_entity.id
_entity.type
_entity.pdbx_description
1 polymer ?
#
loop_
_entity_poly.entity_id
_entity_poly.type
_entity_poly.pdbx_seq_one_letter_code
_entity_poly.pdbx_strand_id
1 'polypeptide(L)'
;MKRATIWIAGLAVMIGIAMATHLAVQAGAIGAGYAAKQICSGVFVARLPEQFVVETDVLPRLATVGPLAQLLDYELNTNNQQVVAQMLGRTVTAQYRPRYGCTLGEAGEAPLFPSSDASPEILNELGATTVASAPPSLASKGWERAALESALGSALDAAFAEPLEGGRNTLAVIVMHRGQIVAERYGGPVTAETPMQGWSMNKSLMATFVGRQIDQGHLRLNDAVVAALQAAGAREATIEKVHPDLTLQHLLSMTTGFDFSERYFPGDDVTDMLYRQPGMWLSAPDTGHALPPGEQWAYSSGDINTASLMW
;
A
#
# COMPACT_ATOMS: atom_id res chain seq x y z
N MET A 1 40.05 -9.95 -36.78
CA MET A 1 39.83 -9.09 -35.61
C MET A 1 38.74 -8.03 -35.82
N LYS A 2 38.80 -7.12 -36.81
CA LYS A 2 37.81 -6.03 -36.99
C LYS A 2 36.35 -6.49 -37.14
N ARG A 3 36.06 -7.62 -37.79
CA ARG A 3 34.67 -8.15 -37.91
C ARG A 3 34.11 -8.67 -36.59
N ALA A 4 34.89 -9.36 -35.78
CA ALA A 4 34.45 -9.83 -34.45
C ALA A 4 34.14 -8.67 -33.51
N THR A 5 34.94 -7.60 -33.53
CA THR A 5 34.69 -6.38 -32.72
C THR A 5 33.38 -5.70 -33.11
N ILE A 6 33.04 -5.65 -34.42
CA ILE A 6 31.76 -5.08 -34.90
C ILE A 6 30.57 -5.91 -34.41
N TRP A 7 30.66 -7.24 -34.44
CA TRP A 7 29.60 -8.12 -33.95
C TRP A 7 29.40 -8.02 -32.44
N ILE A 8 30.49 -7.91 -31.67
CA ILE A 8 30.42 -7.73 -30.19
C ILE A 8 29.77 -6.38 -29.86
N ALA A 9 30.16 -5.30 -30.53
CA ALA A 9 29.57 -3.99 -30.34
C ALA A 9 28.07 -3.98 -30.72
N GLY A 10 27.71 -4.60 -31.84
CA GLY A 10 26.29 -4.75 -32.24
C GLY A 10 25.46 -5.52 -31.22
N LEU A 11 25.99 -6.63 -30.67
CA LEU A 11 25.33 -7.42 -29.63
C LEU A 11 25.16 -6.61 -28.35
N ALA A 12 26.19 -5.86 -27.92
CA ALA A 12 26.09 -5.02 -26.72
C ALA A 12 25.03 -3.93 -26.86
N VAL A 13 24.92 -3.30 -28.03
CA VAL A 13 23.86 -2.32 -28.31
C VAL A 13 22.47 -2.97 -28.29
N MET A 14 22.31 -4.15 -28.88
CA MET A 14 21.03 -4.87 -28.85
C MET A 14 20.63 -5.26 -27.42
N ILE A 15 21.55 -5.74 -26.61
CA ILE A 15 21.30 -6.04 -25.17
C ILE A 15 20.92 -4.76 -24.43
N GLY A 16 21.62 -3.65 -24.66
CA GLY A 16 21.31 -2.36 -24.05
C GLY A 16 19.90 -1.87 -24.40
N ILE A 17 19.50 -1.97 -25.67
CA ILE A 17 18.14 -1.62 -26.11
C ILE A 17 17.09 -2.55 -25.46
N ALA A 18 17.34 -3.85 -25.46
CA ALA A 18 16.41 -4.82 -24.85
C ALA A 18 16.22 -4.54 -23.34
N MET A 19 17.31 -4.24 -22.63
CA MET A 19 17.27 -3.91 -21.21
C MET A 19 16.54 -2.58 -20.95
N ALA A 20 16.82 -1.55 -21.74
CA ALA A 20 16.12 -0.26 -21.65
C ALA A 20 14.62 -0.40 -21.93
N THR A 21 14.26 -1.19 -22.95
CA THR A 21 12.85 -1.48 -23.28
C THR A 21 12.17 -2.24 -22.12
N HIS A 22 12.85 -3.23 -21.57
CA HIS A 22 12.32 -3.99 -20.42
C HIS A 22 12.05 -3.08 -19.21
N LEU A 23 13.01 -2.23 -18.85
CA LEU A 23 12.87 -1.27 -17.75
C LEU A 23 11.74 -0.27 -18.00
N ALA A 24 11.61 0.24 -19.23
CA ALA A 24 10.54 1.15 -19.61
C ALA A 24 9.15 0.48 -19.48
N VAL A 25 9.04 -0.78 -19.91
CA VAL A 25 7.79 -1.56 -19.78
C VAL A 25 7.42 -1.78 -18.30
N GLN A 26 8.39 -2.10 -17.45
CA GLN A 26 8.16 -2.25 -16.01
C GLN A 26 7.73 -0.92 -15.38
N ALA A 27 8.48 0.15 -15.66
CA ALA A 27 8.14 1.49 -15.16
C ALA A 27 6.74 1.93 -15.60
N GLY A 28 6.36 1.65 -16.86
CA GLY A 28 5.04 1.96 -17.39
C GLY A 28 3.93 1.21 -16.66
N ALA A 29 4.08 -0.10 -16.43
CA ALA A 29 3.09 -0.90 -15.72
C ALA A 29 2.92 -0.44 -14.26
N ILE A 30 4.02 -0.16 -13.56
CA ILE A 30 3.99 0.33 -12.18
C ILE A 30 3.41 1.74 -12.11
N GLY A 31 3.81 2.65 -13.02
CA GLY A 31 3.27 4.00 -13.07
C GLY A 31 1.78 4.05 -13.36
N ALA A 32 1.31 3.26 -14.33
CA ALA A 32 -0.12 3.13 -14.62
C ALA A 32 -0.90 2.54 -13.43
N GLY A 33 -0.38 1.46 -12.82
CA GLY A 33 -1.00 0.84 -11.65
C GLY A 33 -1.05 1.75 -10.44
N TYR A 34 0.03 2.49 -10.18
CA TYR A 34 0.07 3.52 -9.15
C TYR A 34 -1.00 4.59 -9.39
N ALA A 35 -1.02 5.20 -10.56
CA ALA A 35 -1.97 6.24 -10.89
C ALA A 35 -3.42 5.75 -10.80
N ALA A 36 -3.74 4.61 -11.40
CA ALA A 36 -5.08 4.02 -11.33
C ALA A 36 -5.53 3.81 -9.89
N LYS A 37 -4.68 3.21 -9.05
CA LYS A 37 -5.00 2.88 -7.66
C LYS A 37 -5.16 4.13 -6.79
N GLN A 38 -4.26 5.11 -6.93
CA GLN A 38 -4.30 6.34 -6.14
C GLN A 38 -5.50 7.22 -6.52
N ILE A 39 -5.76 7.42 -7.81
CA ILE A 39 -6.92 8.19 -8.26
C ILE A 39 -8.21 7.51 -7.78
N CYS A 40 -8.33 6.19 -7.98
CA CYS A 40 -9.49 5.44 -7.53
C CYS A 40 -9.71 5.58 -6.00
N SER A 41 -8.67 5.39 -5.20
CA SER A 41 -8.76 5.47 -3.74
C SER A 41 -9.03 6.89 -3.25
N GLY A 42 -8.37 7.88 -3.84
CA GLY A 42 -8.58 9.29 -3.49
C GLY A 42 -9.99 9.77 -3.80
N VAL A 43 -10.53 9.40 -4.98
CA VAL A 43 -11.85 9.85 -5.42
C VAL A 43 -12.98 9.05 -4.77
N PHE A 44 -12.91 7.72 -4.80
CA PHE A 44 -14.06 6.89 -4.39
C PHE A 44 -14.04 6.49 -2.91
N VAL A 45 -12.87 6.39 -2.28
CA VAL A 45 -12.75 6.06 -0.85
C VAL A 45 -12.66 7.33 -0.03
N ALA A 46 -11.65 8.18 -0.30
CA ALA A 46 -11.42 9.41 0.46
C ALA A 46 -12.40 10.54 0.08
N ARG A 47 -13.10 10.43 -1.07
CA ARG A 47 -14.06 11.42 -1.58
C ARG A 47 -13.41 12.80 -1.82
N LEU A 48 -12.15 12.79 -2.18
CA LEU A 48 -11.41 14.00 -2.52
C LEU A 48 -11.66 14.39 -3.98
N PRO A 49 -11.54 15.69 -4.32
CA PRO A 49 -11.62 16.12 -5.71
C PRO A 49 -10.53 15.47 -6.56
N GLU A 50 -10.89 14.99 -7.75
CA GLU A 50 -9.98 14.32 -8.68
C GLU A 50 -8.69 15.13 -8.92
N GLN A 51 -8.85 16.41 -9.29
CA GLN A 51 -7.72 17.29 -9.55
C GLN A 51 -6.77 17.38 -8.34
N PHE A 52 -7.33 17.49 -7.14
CA PHE A 52 -6.55 17.51 -5.90
C PHE A 52 -5.72 16.24 -5.74
N VAL A 53 -6.31 15.06 -5.93
CA VAL A 53 -5.60 13.77 -5.82
C VAL A 53 -4.47 13.68 -6.83
N VAL A 54 -4.74 14.07 -8.08
CA VAL A 54 -3.75 14.00 -9.15
C VAL A 54 -2.57 14.94 -8.89
N GLU A 55 -2.84 16.19 -8.50
CA GLU A 55 -1.82 17.21 -8.30
C GLU A 55 -1.00 17.01 -7.01
N THR A 56 -1.61 16.49 -5.95
CA THR A 56 -0.95 16.37 -4.64
C THR A 56 -0.32 15.01 -4.37
N ASP A 57 -0.84 13.94 -4.97
CA ASP A 57 -0.35 12.57 -4.73
C ASP A 57 0.25 11.93 -5.99
N VAL A 58 -0.45 11.96 -7.13
CA VAL A 58 -0.03 11.20 -8.31
C VAL A 58 1.17 11.84 -9.01
N LEU A 59 1.04 13.08 -9.44
CA LEU A 59 2.08 13.76 -10.23
C LEU A 59 3.39 13.96 -9.46
N PRO A 60 3.41 14.37 -8.17
CA PRO A 60 4.66 14.54 -7.43
C PRO A 60 5.44 13.22 -7.31
N ARG A 61 4.77 12.10 -7.14
CA ARG A 61 5.41 10.80 -7.07
C ARG A 61 5.94 10.34 -8.43
N LEU A 62 5.18 10.54 -9.49
CA LEU A 62 5.61 10.21 -10.83
C LEU A 62 6.73 11.13 -11.33
N ALA A 63 6.86 12.34 -10.80
CA ALA A 63 7.97 13.23 -11.14
C ALA A 63 9.36 12.61 -10.85
N THR A 64 9.44 11.62 -9.96
CA THR A 64 10.67 10.87 -9.70
C THR A 64 11.18 10.07 -10.91
N VAL A 65 10.30 9.75 -11.87
CA VAL A 65 10.68 9.11 -13.15
C VAL A 65 10.92 10.15 -14.28
N GLY A 66 11.01 11.44 -13.92
CA GLY A 66 11.37 12.52 -14.82
C GLY A 66 10.35 12.75 -15.95
N PRO A 67 10.81 12.97 -17.20
CA PRO A 67 9.92 13.31 -18.32
C PRO A 67 8.88 12.21 -18.63
N LEU A 68 9.10 10.97 -18.18
CA LEU A 68 8.18 9.87 -18.41
C LEU A 68 6.84 10.08 -17.69
N ALA A 69 6.80 10.89 -16.63
CA ALA A 69 5.56 11.27 -15.94
C ALA A 69 4.53 11.92 -16.89
N GLN A 70 5.01 12.65 -17.93
CA GLN A 70 4.14 13.30 -18.91
C GLN A 70 3.44 12.32 -19.86
N LEU A 71 3.83 11.06 -19.86
CA LEU A 71 3.22 9.99 -20.67
C LEU A 71 2.09 9.27 -19.93
N LEU A 72 1.73 9.73 -18.72
CA LEU A 72 0.55 9.25 -18.04
C LEU A 72 -0.70 9.80 -18.72
N ASP A 73 -1.60 8.90 -19.09
CA ASP A 73 -2.98 9.17 -19.47
C ASP A 73 -3.92 8.38 -18.56
N TYR A 74 -5.09 8.92 -18.24
CA TYR A 74 -6.06 8.21 -17.43
C TYR A 74 -7.50 8.64 -17.75
N GLU A 75 -8.43 7.72 -17.51
CA GLU A 75 -9.86 7.95 -17.61
C GLU A 75 -10.53 7.59 -16.27
N LEU A 76 -11.28 8.53 -15.72
CA LEU A 76 -12.12 8.34 -14.53
C LEU A 76 -13.58 8.12 -14.94
N ASN A 77 -14.09 6.92 -14.70
CA ASN A 77 -15.48 6.58 -14.93
C ASN A 77 -16.25 6.55 -13.60
N THR A 78 -16.98 7.61 -13.31
CA THR A 78 -17.76 7.75 -12.07
C THR A 78 -18.97 6.82 -12.00
N ASN A 79 -19.56 6.47 -13.16
CA ASN A 79 -20.73 5.58 -13.20
C ASN A 79 -20.35 4.15 -12.81
N ASN A 80 -19.23 3.68 -13.33
CA ASN A 80 -18.71 2.35 -13.04
C ASN A 80 -17.76 2.33 -11.84
N GLN A 81 -17.45 3.50 -11.26
CA GLN A 81 -16.49 3.66 -10.16
C GLN A 81 -15.13 3.04 -10.47
N GLN A 82 -14.62 3.34 -11.65
CA GLN A 82 -13.43 2.74 -12.22
C GLN A 82 -12.44 3.82 -12.69
N VAL A 83 -11.16 3.52 -12.59
CA VAL A 83 -10.09 4.32 -13.18
C VAL A 83 -9.25 3.43 -14.09
N VAL A 84 -9.09 3.84 -15.33
CA VAL A 84 -8.18 3.22 -16.29
C VAL A 84 -7.01 4.17 -16.48
N ALA A 85 -5.79 3.73 -16.19
CA ALA A 85 -4.59 4.52 -16.44
C ALA A 85 -3.67 3.83 -17.43
N GLN A 86 -3.01 4.62 -18.25
CA GLN A 86 -2.10 4.17 -19.28
C GLN A 86 -0.76 4.92 -19.18
N MET A 87 0.34 4.18 -19.25
CA MET A 87 1.68 4.75 -19.28
C MET A 87 2.64 3.84 -20.07
N LEU A 88 3.42 4.39 -20.99
CA LEU A 88 4.39 3.63 -21.82
C LEU A 88 3.79 2.38 -22.49
N GLY A 89 2.55 2.51 -22.98
CA GLY A 89 1.84 1.42 -23.65
C GLY A 89 1.33 0.31 -22.72
N ARG A 90 1.34 0.54 -21.40
CA ARG A 90 0.75 -0.38 -20.40
C ARG A 90 -0.52 0.24 -19.85
N THR A 91 -1.58 -0.55 -19.77
CA THR A 91 -2.87 -0.13 -19.24
C THR A 91 -3.18 -0.95 -18.00
N VAL A 92 -3.61 -0.27 -16.95
CA VAL A 92 -4.03 -0.87 -15.67
C VAL A 92 -5.37 -0.26 -15.27
N THR A 93 -6.24 -1.10 -14.78
CA THR A 93 -7.56 -0.70 -14.29
C THR A 93 -7.63 -0.84 -12.78
N ALA A 94 -8.15 0.18 -12.10
CA ALA A 94 -8.54 0.13 -10.70
C ALA A 94 -10.07 0.20 -10.58
N GLN A 95 -10.65 -0.81 -9.95
CA GLN A 95 -12.08 -0.89 -9.69
C GLN A 95 -12.37 -0.63 -8.21
N TYR A 96 -13.20 0.37 -7.91
CA TYR A 96 -13.73 0.54 -6.56
C TYR A 96 -14.76 -0.53 -6.24
N ARG A 97 -14.64 -1.11 -5.08
CA ARG A 97 -15.60 -2.05 -4.51
C ARG A 97 -16.00 -1.58 -3.12
N PRO A 98 -17.29 -1.38 -2.86
CA PRO A 98 -17.76 -1.00 -1.54
C PRO A 98 -17.19 -1.92 -0.46
N ARG A 99 -16.66 -1.35 0.62
CA ARG A 99 -16.02 -2.02 1.77
C ARG A 99 -14.61 -2.59 1.52
N TYR A 100 -14.21 -2.84 0.27
CA TYR A 100 -12.89 -3.41 -0.07
C TYR A 100 -11.92 -2.37 -0.64
N GLY A 101 -12.43 -1.14 -0.94
CA GLY A 101 -11.62 -0.11 -1.57
C GLY A 101 -11.34 -0.39 -3.05
N CYS A 102 -10.20 0.08 -3.54
CA CYS A 102 -9.82 -0.04 -4.95
C CYS A 102 -8.89 -1.23 -5.18
N THR A 103 -9.28 -2.11 -6.10
CA THR A 103 -8.50 -3.29 -6.50
C THR A 103 -8.02 -3.13 -7.92
N LEU A 104 -6.77 -3.49 -8.16
CA LEU A 104 -6.19 -3.55 -9.50
C LEU A 104 -6.62 -4.84 -10.20
N GLY A 105 -6.76 -4.78 -11.53
CA GLY A 105 -7.08 -5.92 -12.37
C GLY A 105 -6.98 -5.55 -13.84
N GLU A 106 -7.08 -6.53 -14.73
CA GLU A 106 -7.29 -6.29 -16.14
C GLU A 106 -8.78 -5.96 -16.39
N ALA A 107 -9.04 -5.14 -17.40
CA ALA A 107 -10.41 -4.76 -17.75
C ALA A 107 -11.21 -6.01 -18.14
N GLY A 108 -12.25 -6.32 -17.35
CA GLY A 108 -13.11 -7.47 -17.60
C GLY A 108 -12.78 -8.75 -16.82
N GLU A 109 -11.72 -8.79 -16.04
CA GLU A 109 -11.48 -9.90 -15.13
C GLU A 109 -12.49 -9.90 -13.97
N ALA A 110 -13.05 -11.09 -13.70
CA ALA A 110 -13.86 -11.29 -12.51
C ALA A 110 -13.01 -11.01 -11.25
N PRO A 111 -13.56 -10.34 -10.24
CA PRO A 111 -12.83 -10.09 -9.01
C PRO A 111 -12.36 -11.43 -8.42
N LEU A 112 -11.10 -11.49 -7.97
CA LEU A 112 -10.48 -12.69 -7.36
C LEU A 112 -11.23 -13.21 -6.14
N PHE A 113 -12.05 -12.36 -5.55
CA PHE A 113 -12.95 -12.74 -4.47
C PHE A 113 -14.38 -12.62 -5.00
N PRO A 114 -15.19 -13.67 -4.88
CA PRO A 114 -16.61 -13.54 -5.13
C PRO A 114 -17.10 -12.34 -4.31
N SER A 115 -18.05 -11.58 -4.86
CA SER A 115 -18.86 -10.67 -4.06
C SER A 115 -19.44 -11.56 -2.95
N SER A 116 -18.72 -11.68 -1.84
CA SER A 116 -19.29 -12.36 -0.70
C SER A 116 -20.50 -11.52 -0.33
N ASP A 117 -21.66 -12.06 -0.47
CA ASP A 117 -22.79 -11.76 0.37
C ASP A 117 -22.36 -12.11 1.80
N ALA A 118 -21.35 -11.38 2.31
CA ALA A 118 -21.06 -11.37 3.72
C ALA A 118 -22.37 -10.97 4.37
N SER A 119 -22.98 -11.94 5.03
CA SER A 119 -24.31 -11.82 5.56
C SER A 119 -24.47 -10.47 6.22
N PRO A 120 -25.53 -9.72 5.98
CA PRO A 120 -25.80 -8.45 6.64
C PRO A 120 -25.67 -8.53 8.17
N GLU A 121 -25.78 -9.73 8.74
CA GLU A 121 -25.65 -10.05 10.15
C GLU A 121 -24.24 -9.81 10.73
N ILE A 122 -23.17 -10.25 10.03
CA ILE A 122 -21.79 -10.01 10.51
C ILE A 122 -21.47 -8.50 10.51
N LEU A 123 -22.06 -7.76 9.58
CA LEU A 123 -21.85 -6.31 9.49
C LEU A 123 -22.69 -5.52 10.46
N ASN A 124 -23.84 -6.03 10.88
CA ASN A 124 -24.63 -5.44 11.95
C ASN A 124 -23.95 -5.68 13.31
N GLU A 125 -23.31 -6.80 13.56
CA GLU A 125 -22.50 -7.01 14.76
C GLU A 125 -21.25 -6.12 14.80
N LEU A 126 -20.57 -5.91 13.68
CA LEU A 126 -19.43 -4.99 13.57
C LEU A 126 -19.86 -3.51 13.56
N GLY A 127 -21.02 -3.20 13.01
CA GLY A 127 -21.59 -1.84 12.97
C GLY A 127 -22.31 -1.41 14.26
N ALA A 128 -22.71 -2.38 15.09
CA ALA A 128 -23.31 -2.11 16.40
C ALA A 128 -22.27 -1.85 17.50
N THR A 129 -20.98 -2.10 17.22
CA THR A 129 -19.93 -1.53 18.05
C THR A 129 -19.95 -0.05 17.75
N THR A 130 -20.66 0.71 18.57
CA THR A 130 -20.60 2.16 18.61
C THR A 130 -19.14 2.54 18.43
N VAL A 131 -18.81 3.19 17.29
CA VAL A 131 -17.57 3.97 17.18
C VAL A 131 -17.54 4.75 18.48
N ALA A 132 -16.62 4.40 19.38
CA ALA A 132 -16.46 5.10 20.62
C ALA A 132 -16.46 6.57 20.21
N SER A 133 -17.48 7.31 20.63
CA SER A 133 -17.62 8.72 20.32
C SER A 133 -16.25 9.32 20.52
N ALA A 134 -15.78 10.06 19.53
CA ALA A 134 -14.45 10.67 19.52
C ALA A 134 -14.11 11.08 20.95
N PRO A 135 -12.93 10.72 21.48
CA PRO A 135 -12.63 10.94 22.89
C PRO A 135 -13.02 12.37 23.23
N PRO A 136 -13.72 12.61 24.35
CA PRO A 136 -14.33 13.90 24.61
C PRO A 136 -13.29 14.98 24.37
N SER A 137 -13.60 15.88 23.44
CA SER A 137 -12.73 17.01 23.15
C SER A 137 -12.35 17.65 24.46
N LEU A 138 -11.11 18.03 24.66
CA LEU A 138 -10.54 18.62 25.87
C LEU A 138 -11.36 19.81 26.39
N ALA A 139 -12.52 19.57 26.95
CA ALA A 139 -13.35 20.57 27.59
C ALA A 139 -12.94 20.84 29.06
N SER A 140 -11.90 20.17 29.55
CA SER A 140 -11.50 20.29 30.95
C SER A 140 -10.15 20.96 31.13
N LYS A 141 -10.16 22.20 31.57
CA LYS A 141 -9.09 23.13 31.96
C LYS A 141 -8.71 24.13 30.85
N GLY A 142 -9.48 25.18 30.71
CA GLY A 142 -9.36 26.20 29.68
C GLY A 142 -8.01 26.92 29.58
N TRP A 143 -7.22 27.00 30.67
CA TRP A 143 -5.91 27.65 30.65
C TRP A 143 -4.81 26.76 30.07
N GLU A 144 -4.85 25.45 30.30
CA GLU A 144 -3.88 24.51 29.71
C GLU A 144 -4.07 24.38 28.20
N ARG A 145 -5.31 24.45 27.76
CA ARG A 145 -5.63 24.38 26.30
C ARG A 145 -5.09 25.60 25.58
N ALA A 146 -5.35 26.80 26.06
CA ALA A 146 -4.89 28.03 25.40
C ALA A 146 -3.35 28.12 25.38
N ALA A 147 -2.66 27.73 26.45
CA ALA A 147 -1.21 27.69 26.50
C ALA A 147 -0.64 26.64 25.54
N LEU A 148 -1.26 25.49 25.46
CA LEU A 148 -0.83 24.41 24.57
C LEU A 148 -1.14 24.73 23.10
N GLU A 149 -2.30 25.30 22.80
CA GLU A 149 -2.67 25.78 21.47
C GLU A 149 -1.69 26.87 21.00
N SER A 150 -1.28 27.78 21.89
CA SER A 150 -0.25 28.78 21.58
C SER A 150 1.13 28.17 21.35
N ALA A 151 1.55 27.22 22.17
CA ALA A 151 2.83 26.54 22.04
C ALA A 151 2.91 25.66 20.79
N LEU A 152 1.80 24.99 20.42
CA LEU A 152 1.72 24.12 19.25
C LEU A 152 1.41 24.89 17.96
N GLY A 153 0.86 26.11 18.04
CA GLY A 153 0.45 26.90 16.88
C GLY A 153 1.57 27.10 15.88
N SER A 154 2.74 27.55 16.31
CA SER A 154 3.90 27.72 15.44
C SER A 154 4.44 26.41 14.86
N ALA A 155 4.36 25.31 15.62
CA ALA A 155 4.75 24.00 15.13
C ALA A 155 3.77 23.48 14.06
N LEU A 156 2.48 23.71 14.24
CA LEU A 156 1.45 23.41 13.25
C LEU A 156 1.61 24.28 12.01
N ASP A 157 1.89 25.57 12.17
CA ASP A 157 2.17 26.47 11.05
C ASP A 157 3.38 25.97 10.24
N ALA A 158 4.44 25.57 10.93
CA ALA A 158 5.63 25.03 10.29
C ALA A 158 5.36 23.68 9.59
N ALA A 159 4.46 22.84 10.15
CA ALA A 159 4.09 21.56 9.55
C ALA A 159 3.32 21.73 8.22
N PHE A 160 2.50 22.77 8.10
CA PHE A 160 1.74 23.09 6.89
C PHE A 160 2.44 24.09 5.97
N ALA A 161 3.58 24.69 6.39
CA ALA A 161 4.36 25.55 5.53
C ALA A 161 5.00 24.72 4.41
N GLU A 162 4.75 25.13 3.17
CA GLU A 162 5.38 24.51 2.01
C GLU A 162 6.79 25.06 1.81
N PRO A 163 7.81 24.21 1.68
CA PRO A 163 9.16 24.65 1.35
C PRO A 163 9.24 25.22 -0.06
N LEU A 164 10.20 26.11 -0.30
CA LEU A 164 10.40 26.75 -1.60
C LEU A 164 10.73 25.76 -2.73
N GLU A 165 11.34 24.62 -2.37
CA GLU A 165 11.71 23.56 -3.31
C GLU A 165 11.00 22.25 -2.92
N GLY A 166 9.90 21.98 -3.59
CA GLY A 166 9.11 20.74 -3.39
C GLY A 166 8.15 20.80 -2.19
N GLY A 167 6.89 20.56 -2.43
CA GLY A 167 5.84 20.55 -1.41
C GLY A 167 5.91 19.32 -0.50
N ARG A 168 5.60 19.50 0.78
CA ARG A 168 5.36 18.37 1.72
C ARG A 168 3.98 17.76 1.51
N ASN A 169 3.04 18.57 1.00
CA ASN A 169 1.63 18.23 0.85
C ASN A 169 1.03 17.70 2.17
N THR A 170 1.29 18.40 3.28
CA THR A 170 0.76 18.02 4.58
C THR A 170 -0.76 18.18 4.58
N LEU A 171 -1.49 17.08 4.75
CA LEU A 171 -2.95 17.06 4.68
C LEU A 171 -3.62 17.05 6.05
N ALA A 172 -3.00 16.44 7.04
CA ALA A 172 -3.54 16.41 8.40
C ALA A 172 -2.40 16.30 9.44
N VAL A 173 -2.57 16.96 10.56
CA VAL A 173 -1.72 16.79 11.74
C VAL A 173 -2.61 16.67 12.95
N ILE A 174 -2.44 15.60 13.73
CA ILE A 174 -3.11 15.37 15.01
C ILE A 174 -2.04 15.15 16.07
N VAL A 175 -2.11 15.91 17.15
CA VAL A 175 -1.22 15.75 18.30
C VAL A 175 -2.02 15.19 19.47
N MET A 176 -1.57 14.05 19.98
CA MET A 176 -2.16 13.40 21.14
C MET A 176 -1.21 13.46 22.32
N HIS A 177 -1.72 13.83 23.50
CA HIS A 177 -0.99 13.80 24.74
C HIS A 177 -1.83 13.15 25.84
N ARG A 178 -1.27 12.16 26.53
CA ARG A 178 -1.94 11.41 27.61
C ARG A 178 -3.34 10.89 27.21
N GLY A 179 -3.46 10.35 25.99
CA GLY A 179 -4.70 9.79 25.46
C GLY A 179 -5.73 10.82 25.00
N GLN A 180 -5.39 12.11 24.95
CA GLN A 180 -6.28 13.19 24.53
C GLN A 180 -5.71 13.93 23.31
N ILE A 181 -6.56 14.30 22.36
CA ILE A 181 -6.18 15.15 21.24
C ILE A 181 -6.00 16.57 21.78
N VAL A 182 -4.78 17.10 21.69
CA VAL A 182 -4.42 18.43 22.18
C VAL A 182 -4.29 19.45 21.07
N ALA A 183 -4.10 19.00 19.83
CA ALA A 183 -4.16 19.86 18.66
C ALA A 183 -4.49 19.01 17.41
N GLU A 184 -5.22 19.59 16.49
CA GLU A 184 -5.51 19.01 15.18
C GLU A 184 -5.64 20.13 14.14
N ARG A 185 -5.17 19.83 12.91
CA ARG A 185 -5.29 20.73 11.77
C ARG A 185 -5.37 19.94 10.49
N TYR A 186 -6.20 20.40 9.56
CA TYR A 186 -6.43 19.80 8.25
C TYR A 186 -6.18 20.82 7.17
N GLY A 187 -5.64 20.36 6.04
CA GLY A 187 -5.29 21.19 4.88
C GLY A 187 -6.08 20.81 3.63
N GLY A 188 -6.27 21.77 2.73
CA GLY A 188 -7.01 21.59 1.50
C GLY A 188 -8.45 21.12 1.74
N PRO A 189 -8.95 20.15 0.95
CA PRO A 189 -10.30 19.61 1.10
C PRO A 189 -10.42 18.53 2.19
N VAL A 190 -9.35 18.25 2.96
CA VAL A 190 -9.32 17.20 3.98
C VAL A 190 -9.94 17.68 5.27
N THR A 191 -10.73 16.82 5.91
CA THR A 191 -11.39 17.05 7.21
C THR A 191 -11.11 15.89 8.16
N ALA A 192 -11.62 15.99 9.40
CA ALA A 192 -11.52 14.92 10.39
C ALA A 192 -12.19 13.62 9.93
N GLU A 193 -13.19 13.70 9.07
CA GLU A 193 -13.96 12.58 8.55
C GLU A 193 -13.39 12.00 7.26
N THR A 194 -12.36 12.63 6.67
CA THR A 194 -11.77 12.15 5.43
C THR A 194 -10.97 10.87 5.68
N PRO A 195 -11.32 9.74 5.06
CA PRO A 195 -10.52 8.52 5.15
C PRO A 195 -9.15 8.73 4.50
N MET A 196 -8.09 8.61 5.28
CA MET A 196 -6.72 8.75 4.79
C MET A 196 -6.07 7.38 4.62
N GLN A 197 -5.19 7.26 3.63
CA GLN A 197 -4.41 6.05 3.44
C GLN A 197 -3.44 5.83 4.60
N GLY A 198 -3.58 4.70 5.28
CA GLY A 198 -2.74 4.36 6.44
C GLY A 198 -1.34 3.89 6.06
N TRP A 199 -1.11 3.46 4.81
CA TRP A 199 0.15 2.87 4.37
C TRP A 199 0.67 1.85 5.39
N SER A 200 1.92 1.94 5.79
CA SER A 200 2.54 1.01 6.74
C SER A 200 1.99 1.07 8.16
N MET A 201 1.17 2.06 8.52
CA MET A 201 0.42 2.03 9.79
C MET A 201 -0.54 0.83 9.84
N ASN A 202 -0.99 0.31 8.69
CA ASN A 202 -1.80 -0.90 8.61
C ASN A 202 -1.10 -2.14 9.15
N LYS A 203 0.23 -2.17 9.19
CA LYS A 203 0.98 -3.26 9.82
C LYS A 203 0.70 -3.39 11.31
N SER A 204 0.57 -2.26 12.01
CA SER A 204 0.18 -2.23 13.42
C SER A 204 -1.27 -2.68 13.63
N LEU A 205 -2.19 -2.32 12.72
CA LEU A 205 -3.57 -2.82 12.75
C LEU A 205 -3.61 -4.33 12.52
N MET A 206 -2.86 -4.85 11.53
CA MET A 206 -2.77 -6.29 11.29
C MET A 206 -2.23 -7.03 12.50
N ALA A 207 -1.16 -6.54 13.12
CA ALA A 207 -0.63 -7.13 14.35
C ALA A 207 -1.66 -7.13 15.49
N THR A 208 -2.49 -6.10 15.59
CA THR A 208 -3.59 -6.03 16.57
C THR A 208 -4.67 -7.08 16.29
N PHE A 209 -5.06 -7.25 15.02
CA PHE A 209 -6.05 -8.25 14.63
C PHE A 209 -5.55 -9.67 14.88
N VAL A 210 -4.31 -9.96 14.50
CA VAL A 210 -3.66 -11.25 14.79
C VAL A 210 -3.57 -11.48 16.29
N GLY A 211 -3.16 -10.47 17.07
CA GLY A 211 -3.12 -10.56 18.55
C GLY A 211 -4.48 -10.91 19.16
N ARG A 212 -5.57 -10.36 18.62
CA ARG A 212 -6.93 -10.71 19.03
C ARG A 212 -7.27 -12.16 18.71
N GLN A 213 -6.88 -12.67 17.53
CA GLN A 213 -7.11 -14.07 17.16
C GLN A 213 -6.30 -15.03 18.07
N ILE A 214 -5.10 -14.61 18.48
CA ILE A 214 -4.29 -15.39 19.43
C ILE A 214 -4.95 -15.40 20.82
N ASP A 215 -5.44 -14.26 21.31
CA ASP A 215 -6.15 -14.16 22.57
C ASP A 215 -7.42 -15.03 22.62
N GLN A 216 -8.11 -15.14 21.48
CA GLN A 216 -9.28 -16.00 21.30
C GLN A 216 -8.94 -17.49 21.09
N GLY A 217 -7.67 -17.85 20.98
CA GLY A 217 -7.19 -19.23 20.76
C GLY A 217 -7.32 -19.74 19.33
N HIS A 218 -7.62 -18.86 18.36
CA HIS A 218 -7.76 -19.24 16.96
C HIS A 218 -6.42 -19.33 16.22
N LEU A 219 -5.42 -18.57 16.66
CA LEU A 219 -4.06 -18.56 16.11
C LEU A 219 -3.04 -18.73 17.23
N ARG A 220 -1.83 -19.13 16.82
CA ARG A 220 -0.64 -19.20 17.67
C ARG A 220 0.56 -18.64 16.92
N LEU A 221 1.49 -18.03 17.63
CA LEU A 221 2.71 -17.48 17.03
C LEU A 221 3.53 -18.55 16.28
N ASN A 222 3.45 -19.81 16.72
CA ASN A 222 4.17 -20.94 16.12
C ASN A 222 3.38 -21.62 14.98
N ASP A 223 2.23 -21.11 14.58
CA ASP A 223 1.47 -21.70 13.47
C ASP A 223 2.29 -21.60 12.18
N ALA A 224 2.37 -22.73 11.45
CA ALA A 224 3.17 -22.85 10.25
C ALA A 224 2.53 -22.11 9.07
N VAL A 225 3.31 -21.25 8.41
CA VAL A 225 2.86 -20.47 7.24
C VAL A 225 2.54 -21.40 6.06
N VAL A 226 3.31 -22.46 5.88
CA VAL A 226 3.08 -23.47 4.82
C VAL A 226 1.67 -24.04 4.90
N ALA A 227 1.18 -24.37 6.10
CA ALA A 227 -0.17 -24.91 6.26
C ALA A 227 -1.26 -23.91 5.86
N ALA A 228 -1.07 -22.61 6.18
CA ALA A 228 -1.99 -21.57 5.77
C ALA A 228 -2.00 -21.37 4.24
N LEU A 229 -0.81 -21.38 3.61
CA LEU A 229 -0.69 -21.29 2.15
C LEU A 229 -1.38 -22.45 1.44
N GLN A 230 -1.23 -23.67 1.95
CA GLN A 230 -1.92 -24.86 1.43
C GLN A 230 -3.44 -24.73 1.56
N ALA A 231 -3.92 -24.32 2.73
CA ALA A 231 -5.35 -24.14 2.99
C ALA A 231 -5.97 -23.07 2.09
N ALA A 232 -5.19 -22.02 1.73
CA ALA A 232 -5.61 -20.97 0.80
C ALA A 232 -5.51 -21.36 -0.68
N GLY A 233 -5.02 -22.56 -0.99
CA GLY A 233 -4.88 -23.03 -2.36
C GLY A 233 -3.70 -22.40 -3.12
N ALA A 234 -2.63 -22.04 -2.42
CA ALA A 234 -1.40 -21.60 -3.07
C ALA A 234 -0.84 -22.71 -4.00
N ARG A 235 -0.19 -22.28 -5.09
CA ARG A 235 0.41 -23.23 -6.04
C ARG A 235 1.52 -24.02 -5.37
N GLU A 236 1.67 -25.31 -5.73
CA GLU A 236 2.73 -26.18 -5.21
C GLU A 236 4.11 -25.53 -5.40
N ALA A 237 4.39 -24.97 -6.56
CA ALA A 237 5.64 -24.26 -6.85
C ALA A 237 5.94 -23.07 -5.93
N THR A 238 4.93 -22.43 -5.35
CA THR A 238 5.10 -21.40 -4.32
C THR A 238 5.40 -22.03 -2.96
N ILE A 239 4.65 -23.09 -2.61
CA ILE A 239 4.81 -23.83 -1.34
C ILE A 239 6.20 -24.41 -1.22
N GLU A 240 6.74 -25.02 -2.30
CA GLU A 240 8.10 -25.60 -2.34
C GLU A 240 9.20 -24.57 -2.07
N LYS A 241 8.96 -23.28 -2.32
CA LYS A 241 9.91 -22.20 -2.04
C LYS A 241 9.92 -21.76 -0.58
N VAL A 242 8.87 -22.08 0.18
CA VAL A 242 8.70 -21.58 1.55
C VAL A 242 9.36 -22.53 2.53
N HIS A 243 10.20 -21.99 3.41
CA HIS A 243 10.90 -22.77 4.42
C HIS A 243 9.90 -23.43 5.37
N PRO A 244 10.01 -24.76 5.68
CA PRO A 244 9.03 -25.48 6.48
C PRO A 244 8.90 -24.95 7.91
N ASP A 245 9.96 -24.37 8.48
CA ASP A 245 9.97 -23.81 9.83
C ASP A 245 9.49 -22.34 9.89
N LEU A 246 8.99 -21.80 8.77
CA LEU A 246 8.43 -20.45 8.75
C LEU A 246 7.13 -20.39 9.53
N THR A 247 7.05 -19.48 10.51
CA THR A 247 5.88 -19.33 11.39
C THR A 247 5.30 -17.91 11.33
N LEU A 248 4.09 -17.76 11.88
CA LEU A 248 3.44 -16.47 12.07
C LEU A 248 4.33 -15.47 12.84
N GLN A 249 5.09 -15.93 13.82
CA GLN A 249 6.04 -15.09 14.56
C GLN A 249 7.08 -14.45 13.64
N HIS A 250 7.64 -15.21 12.70
CA HIS A 250 8.63 -14.68 11.75
C HIS A 250 8.03 -13.62 10.83
N LEU A 251 6.78 -13.80 10.38
CA LEU A 251 6.06 -12.78 9.59
C LEU A 251 5.86 -11.49 10.39
N LEU A 252 5.37 -11.58 11.63
CA LEU A 252 5.09 -10.42 12.46
C LEU A 252 6.36 -9.69 12.92
N SER A 253 7.47 -10.40 13.08
CA SER A 253 8.77 -9.82 13.46
C SER A 253 9.64 -9.42 12.28
N MET A 254 9.19 -9.66 11.04
CA MET A 254 9.94 -9.37 9.80
C MET A 254 11.32 -10.07 9.78
N THR A 255 11.31 -11.35 10.17
CA THR A 255 12.50 -12.22 10.20
C THR A 255 12.30 -13.46 9.35
N THR A 256 11.53 -13.35 8.27
CA THR A 256 11.19 -14.48 7.41
C THR A 256 12.35 -15.01 6.59
N GLY A 257 13.31 -14.14 6.24
CA GLY A 257 14.39 -14.47 5.33
C GLY A 257 13.97 -14.54 3.86
N PHE A 258 12.77 -14.12 3.48
CA PHE A 258 12.36 -14.02 2.08
C PHE A 258 13.28 -13.09 1.28
N ASP A 259 13.55 -13.43 0.02
CA ASP A 259 14.30 -12.60 -0.93
C ASP A 259 13.40 -11.52 -1.55
N PHE A 260 12.72 -10.78 -0.69
CA PHE A 260 11.75 -9.77 -1.07
C PHE A 260 12.37 -8.37 -1.04
N SER A 261 12.41 -7.71 -2.21
CA SER A 261 12.99 -6.37 -2.36
C SER A 261 11.99 -5.26 -2.05
N GLU A 262 12.35 -4.35 -1.13
CA GLU A 262 11.51 -3.22 -0.71
C GLU A 262 12.22 -1.86 -0.79
N ARG A 263 12.80 -1.53 -1.95
CA ARG A 263 13.48 -0.24 -2.21
C ARG A 263 12.61 0.77 -2.95
N TYR A 264 11.42 0.35 -3.40
CA TYR A 264 10.45 1.16 -4.13
C TYR A 264 10.92 1.66 -5.52
N PHE A 265 11.88 1.01 -6.13
CA PHE A 265 12.21 1.23 -7.54
C PHE A 265 11.27 0.43 -8.46
N PRO A 266 11.03 0.91 -9.70
CA PRO A 266 10.31 0.12 -10.70
C PRO A 266 10.99 -1.24 -10.91
N GLY A 267 10.24 -2.33 -10.69
CA GLY A 267 10.75 -3.70 -10.77
C GLY A 267 11.17 -4.32 -9.44
N ASP A 268 11.09 -3.60 -8.32
CA ASP A 268 11.17 -4.20 -7.00
C ASP A 268 9.88 -4.97 -6.67
N ASP A 269 9.99 -6.02 -5.86
CA ASP A 269 8.85 -6.86 -5.49
C ASP A 269 7.73 -6.07 -4.81
N VAL A 270 8.08 -5.10 -3.97
CA VAL A 270 7.08 -4.24 -3.30
C VAL A 270 6.28 -3.40 -4.31
N THR A 271 6.90 -2.84 -5.35
CA THR A 271 6.19 -2.05 -6.36
C THR A 271 5.35 -2.93 -7.27
N ASP A 272 5.82 -4.13 -7.57
CA ASP A 272 5.09 -5.14 -8.29
C ASP A 272 3.85 -5.59 -7.50
N MET A 273 4.03 -5.94 -6.22
CA MET A 273 2.97 -6.30 -5.29
C MET A 273 1.89 -5.22 -5.18
N LEU A 274 2.28 -3.96 -5.00
CA LEU A 274 1.34 -2.86 -4.74
C LEU A 274 0.58 -2.41 -5.99
N TYR A 275 1.21 -2.47 -7.18
CA TYR A 275 0.71 -1.78 -8.36
C TYR A 275 0.48 -2.68 -9.58
N ARG A 276 0.76 -3.98 -9.47
CA ARG A 276 0.52 -4.95 -10.55
C ARG A 276 -0.25 -6.19 -10.10
N GLN A 277 -0.25 -6.47 -8.79
CA GLN A 277 -0.90 -7.67 -8.26
C GLN A 277 -2.30 -7.35 -7.74
N PRO A 278 -3.31 -8.14 -8.11
CA PRO A 278 -4.66 -8.02 -7.55
C PRO A 278 -4.73 -8.52 -6.09
N GLY A 279 -3.88 -9.48 -5.73
CA GLY A 279 -3.72 -10.02 -4.37
C GLY A 279 -2.25 -10.00 -3.95
N MET A 280 -1.97 -9.57 -2.72
CA MET A 280 -0.61 -9.27 -2.26
C MET A 280 0.02 -10.39 -1.43
N TRP A 281 -0.77 -11.35 -0.95
CA TRP A 281 -0.37 -12.34 0.05
C TRP A 281 0.65 -13.40 -0.44
N LEU A 282 0.77 -13.59 -1.76
CA LEU A 282 1.75 -14.49 -2.36
C LEU A 282 3.07 -13.81 -2.76
N SER A 283 3.13 -12.47 -2.72
CA SER A 283 4.26 -11.76 -3.31
C SER A 283 5.60 -12.09 -2.64
N ALA A 284 5.65 -12.20 -1.31
CA ALA A 284 6.86 -12.61 -0.62
C ALA A 284 7.10 -14.13 -0.70
N PRO A 285 6.12 -15.03 -0.47
CA PRO A 285 6.30 -16.46 -0.68
C PRO A 285 6.82 -16.84 -2.07
N ASP A 286 6.41 -16.15 -3.10
CA ASP A 286 6.85 -16.42 -4.49
C ASP A 286 8.32 -16.07 -4.75
N THR A 287 8.97 -15.22 -3.92
CA THR A 287 10.40 -14.93 -4.07
C THR A 287 11.30 -16.05 -3.55
N GLY A 288 10.81 -16.87 -2.61
CA GLY A 288 11.61 -17.84 -1.87
C GLY A 288 12.47 -17.17 -0.79
N HIS A 289 13.44 -17.92 -0.26
CA HIS A 289 14.26 -17.45 0.86
C HIS A 289 15.71 -17.20 0.42
N ALA A 290 16.25 -16.04 0.83
CA ALA A 290 17.68 -15.76 0.80
C ALA A 290 18.39 -16.31 2.05
N LEU A 291 17.69 -16.37 3.19
CA LEU A 291 18.21 -16.83 4.48
C LEU A 291 17.14 -17.68 5.20
N PRO A 292 17.52 -18.57 6.12
CA PRO A 292 16.58 -19.25 7.01
C PRO A 292 15.76 -18.26 7.87
N PRO A 293 14.53 -18.60 8.25
CA PRO A 293 13.73 -17.80 9.15
C PRO A 293 14.42 -17.58 10.50
N GLY A 294 14.34 -16.36 11.02
CA GLY A 294 14.90 -15.96 12.31
C GLY A 294 16.34 -15.44 12.28
N GLU A 295 17.06 -15.58 11.17
CA GLU A 295 18.47 -15.19 11.10
C GLU A 295 18.68 -13.69 10.92
N GLN A 296 17.80 -13.02 10.17
CA GLN A 296 17.97 -11.60 9.86
C GLN A 296 16.63 -10.87 9.89
N TRP A 297 16.65 -9.67 10.45
CA TRP A 297 15.54 -8.73 10.32
C TRP A 297 15.67 -7.95 9.02
N ALA A 298 14.57 -7.90 8.27
CA ALA A 298 14.45 -7.08 7.06
C ALA A 298 13.01 -6.55 6.97
N TYR A 299 12.86 -5.21 6.92
CA TYR A 299 11.55 -4.61 6.78
C TYR A 299 10.85 -5.13 5.53
N SER A 300 9.62 -5.62 5.66
CA SER A 300 8.90 -6.28 4.57
C SER A 300 7.39 -6.02 4.62
N SER A 301 6.88 -5.40 3.57
CA SER A 301 5.44 -5.32 3.32
C SER A 301 4.88 -6.66 2.84
N GLY A 302 5.70 -7.48 2.19
CA GLY A 302 5.35 -8.83 1.78
C GLY A 302 5.01 -9.73 2.96
N ASP A 303 5.81 -9.67 4.03
CA ASP A 303 5.61 -10.46 5.25
C ASP A 303 4.23 -10.21 5.88
N ILE A 304 3.86 -8.94 6.05
CA ILE A 304 2.59 -8.61 6.69
C ILE A 304 1.38 -8.92 5.81
N ASN A 305 1.54 -8.82 4.47
CA ASN A 305 0.50 -9.26 3.55
C ASN A 305 0.34 -10.78 3.58
N THR A 306 1.42 -11.55 3.72
CA THR A 306 1.35 -13.00 3.95
C THR A 306 0.71 -13.31 5.30
N ALA A 307 1.01 -12.56 6.37
CA ALA A 307 0.36 -12.72 7.67
C ALA A 307 -1.15 -12.48 7.61
N SER A 308 -1.63 -11.60 6.72
CA SER A 308 -3.06 -11.35 6.53
C SER A 308 -3.84 -12.58 6.05
N LEU A 309 -3.16 -13.54 5.41
CA LEU A 309 -3.75 -14.81 5.02
C LEU A 309 -4.11 -15.69 6.21
N MET A 310 -3.36 -15.58 7.30
CA MET A 310 -3.55 -16.41 8.50
C MET A 310 -4.64 -15.88 9.43
N TRP A 311 -5.03 -14.61 9.27
CA TRP A 311 -6.09 -13.96 10.02
C TRP A 311 -7.45 -14.23 9.38
#